data_93df78373a82f7d7341d4cb42cf725c9
#
_entry.id   93df78373a82f7d7341d4cb42cf725c9
#
_cell.length_a   1.000
_cell.length_b   1.000
_cell.length_c   1.000
_cell.angle_alpha   90.00
_cell.angle_beta   90.00
_cell.angle_gamma   90.00
#
_symmetry.space_group_name_H-M   'P 1'
#
loop_
_entity.id
_entity.type
_entity.pdbx_description
1 polymer ?
#
loop_
_entity_poly.entity_id
_entity_poly.type
_entity_poly.pdbx_seq_one_letter_code
_entity_poly.pdbx_strand_id
1 'polypeptide(L)'
;MVPDLDALEATLLNIAGDVKLDVRFRTLFTLKGISSFSEDKRVRVIDILGRGFADDSALLKHEVAYVLGQIRDQRALPCLENVLKDKNQHSMVRHEAAEALGAISSPESLPVLRTYLNDDDVSIRETCHLAIHKIELDNSDTGRNEQAVNSQREREHSDAIAAAARATAPIDPAPATVLVPGTGDSDQVYTLANVPHFREQFLNKSLSLFERYRAMFALRNTVQQGGPEAQEPAVFALAEGLLDGSALFRHEICFVFGELCHPASIKAMTDVLNNMEEHEMVRHEAAEALGAVLEEEGDSGAAGVTDTLKRWADDQDAPRVVRESCIVALDEIAYNNDPTQFQRIE
;
A
#
# COMPACT_ATOMS: atom_id res chain seq x y z
N MET A 1 15.72 6.24 23.26
CA MET A 1 15.70 7.74 23.17
C MET A 1 14.82 8.07 21.98
N VAL A 2 13.83 8.97 22.13
CA VAL A 2 13.01 9.38 20.97
C VAL A 2 13.90 10.21 20.04
N PRO A 3 13.98 9.87 18.74
CA PRO A 3 14.80 10.65 17.80
C PRO A 3 14.39 12.12 17.76
N ASP A 4 15.35 12.99 17.52
CA ASP A 4 15.13 14.44 17.38
C ASP A 4 14.37 14.74 16.08
N LEU A 5 13.19 15.35 16.19
CA LEU A 5 12.34 15.67 15.04
C LEU A 5 13.01 16.67 14.07
N ASP A 6 13.84 17.57 14.56
CA ASP A 6 14.53 18.53 13.69
C ASP A 6 15.63 17.83 12.87
N ALA A 7 16.32 16.83 13.44
CA ALA A 7 17.27 16.02 12.71
C ALA A 7 16.57 15.12 11.66
N LEU A 8 15.44 14.53 12.00
CA LEU A 8 14.63 13.72 11.06
C LEU A 8 14.07 14.60 9.92
N GLU A 9 13.61 15.81 10.23
CA GLU A 9 13.19 16.78 9.22
C GLU A 9 14.31 17.10 8.24
N ALA A 10 15.51 17.44 8.76
CA ALA A 10 16.66 17.78 7.94
C ALA A 10 17.05 16.60 7.01
N THR A 11 16.93 15.37 7.51
CA THR A 11 17.20 14.14 6.75
C THR A 11 16.15 13.90 5.68
N LEU A 12 14.86 13.91 6.03
CA LEU A 12 13.76 13.67 5.08
C LEU A 12 13.77 14.69 3.95
N LEU A 13 13.89 15.97 4.29
CA LEU A 13 13.87 17.10 3.33
C LEU A 13 15.21 17.28 2.61
N ASN A 14 16.21 16.45 2.89
CA ASN A 14 17.54 16.49 2.27
C ASN A 14 18.16 17.90 2.32
N ILE A 15 18.10 18.57 3.48
CA ILE A 15 18.56 19.95 3.61
C ILE A 15 20.06 20.09 3.28
N ALA A 16 20.86 19.06 3.58
CA ALA A 16 22.29 19.04 3.26
C ALA A 16 22.56 18.79 1.76
N GLY A 17 21.60 18.22 1.02
CA GLY A 17 21.71 17.94 -0.42
C GLY A 17 22.43 16.62 -0.78
N ASP A 18 22.83 15.82 0.21
CA ASP A 18 23.63 14.61 0.03
C ASP A 18 23.02 13.35 0.72
N VAL A 19 21.80 13.47 1.27
CA VAL A 19 21.12 12.34 1.90
C VAL A 19 20.56 11.39 0.85
N LYS A 20 20.95 10.12 0.91
CA LYS A 20 20.48 9.09 0.00
C LYS A 20 18.98 8.83 0.17
N LEU A 21 18.33 8.39 -0.91
CA LEU A 21 16.88 8.16 -0.95
C LEU A 21 16.44 7.08 0.06
N ASP A 22 17.17 5.97 0.15
CA ASP A 22 16.94 4.88 1.09
C ASP A 22 16.91 5.35 2.56
N VAL A 23 17.86 6.22 2.95
CA VAL A 23 17.89 6.83 4.29
C VAL A 23 16.66 7.72 4.53
N ARG A 24 16.23 8.44 3.51
CA ARG A 24 15.04 9.31 3.57
C ARG A 24 13.76 8.50 3.70
N PHE A 25 13.66 7.35 3.02
CA PHE A 25 12.55 6.40 3.19
C PHE A 25 12.47 5.87 4.62
N ARG A 26 13.56 5.35 5.19
CA ARG A 26 13.58 4.92 6.60
C ARG A 26 13.20 6.06 7.56
N THR A 27 13.61 7.28 7.26
CA THR A 27 13.25 8.46 8.05
C THR A 27 11.75 8.75 7.99
N LEU A 28 11.14 8.60 6.80
CA LEU A 28 9.70 8.77 6.60
C LEU A 28 8.89 7.81 7.48
N PHE A 29 9.21 6.51 7.48
CA PHE A 29 8.54 5.52 8.33
C PHE A 29 8.85 5.70 9.83
N THR A 30 10.03 6.19 10.18
CA THR A 30 10.34 6.61 11.56
C THR A 30 9.42 7.73 12.01
N LEU A 31 9.19 8.75 11.16
CA LEU A 31 8.25 9.84 11.44
C LEU A 31 6.81 9.33 11.58
N LYS A 32 6.36 8.38 10.72
CA LYS A 32 5.07 7.69 10.88
C LYS A 32 4.93 7.11 12.29
N GLY A 33 5.93 6.35 12.75
CA GLY A 33 5.93 5.76 14.09
C GLY A 33 5.85 6.82 15.20
N ILE A 34 6.60 7.91 15.09
CA ILE A 34 6.61 9.01 16.08
C ILE A 34 5.26 9.72 16.17
N SER A 35 4.51 9.81 15.08
CA SER A 35 3.19 10.45 15.04
C SER A 35 2.18 9.85 16.02
N SER A 36 2.37 8.60 16.43
CA SER A 36 1.51 7.89 17.37
C SER A 36 1.76 8.25 18.85
N PHE A 37 2.90 8.89 19.18
CA PHE A 37 3.29 9.08 20.57
C PHE A 37 2.56 10.20 21.30
N SER A 38 2.19 11.29 20.60
CA SER A 38 1.42 12.40 21.17
C SER A 38 0.84 13.28 20.07
N GLU A 39 -0.18 14.05 20.45
CA GLU A 39 -0.84 15.05 19.57
C GLU A 39 0.18 16.05 19.00
N ASP A 40 1.02 16.67 19.85
CA ASP A 40 2.01 17.66 19.41
C ASP A 40 3.00 17.08 18.39
N LYS A 41 3.46 15.83 18.62
CA LYS A 41 4.34 15.14 17.68
C LYS A 41 3.65 14.85 16.36
N ARG A 42 2.38 14.42 16.39
CA ARG A 42 1.58 14.19 15.20
C ARG A 42 1.44 15.45 14.35
N VAL A 43 1.10 16.58 14.97
CA VAL A 43 1.02 17.87 14.29
C VAL A 43 2.34 18.22 13.60
N ARG A 44 3.45 18.08 14.32
CA ARG A 44 4.79 18.40 13.78
C ARG A 44 5.19 17.43 12.66
N VAL A 45 4.88 16.15 12.78
CA VAL A 45 5.14 15.15 11.73
C VAL A 45 4.35 15.47 10.46
N ILE A 46 3.06 15.80 10.57
CA ILE A 46 2.22 16.16 9.41
C ILE A 46 2.79 17.40 8.69
N ASP A 47 3.25 18.41 9.43
CA ASP A 47 3.91 19.59 8.85
C ASP A 47 5.19 19.22 8.08
N ILE A 48 6.05 18.39 8.69
CA ILE A 48 7.29 17.92 8.06
C ILE A 48 6.96 17.15 6.76
N LEU A 49 6.01 16.19 6.82
CA LEU A 49 5.61 15.40 5.68
C LEU A 49 5.01 16.26 4.56
N GLY A 50 4.13 17.20 4.91
CA GLY A 50 3.54 18.13 3.93
C GLY A 50 4.59 18.93 3.15
N ARG A 51 5.71 19.27 3.78
CA ARG A 51 6.84 19.94 3.11
C ARG A 51 7.62 18.98 2.18
N GLY A 52 7.55 17.68 2.40
CA GLY A 52 8.13 16.64 1.53
C GLY A 52 7.59 16.64 0.10
N PHE A 53 6.41 17.22 -0.15
CA PHE A 53 5.87 17.34 -1.51
C PHE A 53 6.63 18.33 -2.41
N ALA A 54 7.56 19.11 -1.87
CA ALA A 54 8.45 19.96 -2.66
C ALA A 54 9.65 19.20 -3.26
N ASP A 55 9.83 17.92 -2.94
CA ASP A 55 10.89 17.07 -3.47
C ASP A 55 10.73 16.81 -4.96
N ASP A 56 11.82 16.46 -5.64
CA ASP A 56 11.83 16.12 -7.06
C ASP A 56 11.65 14.61 -7.32
N SER A 57 11.80 13.74 -6.29
CA SER A 57 11.48 12.31 -6.38
C SER A 57 9.96 12.10 -6.33
N ALA A 58 9.40 11.57 -7.42
CA ALA A 58 7.99 11.19 -7.46
C ALA A 58 7.71 10.03 -6.49
N LEU A 59 8.66 9.10 -6.36
CA LEU A 59 8.53 7.98 -5.44
C LEU A 59 8.45 8.47 -3.97
N LEU A 60 9.37 9.34 -3.54
CA LEU A 60 9.31 9.85 -2.17
C LEU A 60 8.01 10.61 -1.88
N LYS A 61 7.53 11.40 -2.84
CA LYS A 61 6.25 12.13 -2.69
C LYS A 61 5.05 11.19 -2.62
N HIS A 62 5.06 10.10 -3.38
CA HIS A 62 4.07 9.03 -3.30
C HIS A 62 4.03 8.46 -1.88
N GLU A 63 5.17 8.02 -1.35
CA GLU A 63 5.26 7.48 0.01
C GLU A 63 4.89 8.52 1.10
N VAL A 64 5.18 9.80 0.89
CA VAL A 64 4.72 10.88 1.79
C VAL A 64 3.19 10.93 1.83
N ALA A 65 2.52 10.83 0.67
CA ALA A 65 1.06 10.83 0.61
C ALA A 65 0.49 9.57 1.28
N TYR A 66 1.04 8.39 0.99
CA TYR A 66 0.70 7.12 1.63
C TYR A 66 0.77 7.25 3.17
N VAL A 67 1.91 7.68 3.70
CA VAL A 67 2.10 7.83 5.16
C VAL A 67 1.11 8.81 5.78
N LEU A 68 0.79 9.92 5.12
CA LEU A 68 -0.23 10.87 5.59
C LEU A 68 -1.63 10.22 5.64
N GLY A 69 -1.96 9.39 4.65
CA GLY A 69 -3.18 8.58 4.64
C GLY A 69 -3.24 7.61 5.83
N GLN A 70 -2.13 6.90 6.09
CA GLN A 70 -2.02 5.96 7.21
C GLN A 70 -2.09 6.62 8.60
N ILE A 71 -1.63 7.87 8.74
CA ILE A 71 -1.77 8.64 9.98
C ILE A 71 -3.25 8.99 10.28
N ARG A 72 -4.11 9.06 9.25
CA ARG A 72 -5.56 9.32 9.35
C ARG A 72 -5.91 10.61 10.09
N ASP A 73 -5.14 11.64 9.94
CA ASP A 73 -5.39 12.92 10.61
C ASP A 73 -5.92 13.97 9.62
N GLN A 74 -7.05 14.58 9.95
CA GLN A 74 -7.71 15.56 9.07
C GLN A 74 -6.85 16.80 8.78
N ARG A 75 -5.84 17.07 9.60
CA ARG A 75 -4.88 18.15 9.34
C ARG A 75 -4.02 17.94 8.09
N ALA A 76 -3.95 16.70 7.59
CA ALA A 76 -3.29 16.39 6.32
C ALA A 76 -4.16 16.71 5.08
N LEU A 77 -5.48 16.90 5.23
CA LEU A 77 -6.38 17.15 4.08
C LEU A 77 -5.92 18.30 3.18
N PRO A 78 -5.57 19.49 3.72
CA PRO A 78 -5.21 20.63 2.85
C PRO A 78 -3.98 20.36 1.97
N CYS A 79 -2.94 19.67 2.48
CA CYS A 79 -1.75 19.40 1.68
C CYS A 79 -2.04 18.29 0.63
N LEU A 80 -2.77 17.23 0.98
CA LEU A 80 -3.16 16.17 0.03
C LEU A 80 -4.07 16.70 -1.08
N GLU A 81 -5.06 17.54 -0.74
CA GLU A 81 -5.90 18.20 -1.74
C GLU A 81 -5.10 19.08 -2.69
N ASN A 82 -4.10 19.82 -2.19
CA ASN A 82 -3.24 20.65 -3.03
C ASN A 82 -2.42 19.78 -4.00
N VAL A 83 -1.92 18.64 -3.55
CA VAL A 83 -1.21 17.66 -4.40
C VAL A 83 -2.11 17.12 -5.49
N LEU A 84 -3.33 16.68 -5.16
CA LEU A 84 -4.30 16.19 -6.15
C LEU A 84 -4.65 17.25 -7.19
N LYS A 85 -4.77 18.52 -6.77
CA LYS A 85 -5.11 19.68 -7.64
C LYS A 85 -3.95 20.09 -8.56
N ASP A 86 -2.71 19.85 -8.17
CA ASP A 86 -1.54 20.31 -8.93
C ASP A 86 -1.24 19.36 -10.11
N LYS A 87 -1.65 19.75 -11.31
CA LYS A 87 -1.41 19.00 -12.56
C LYS A 87 0.07 18.91 -12.97
N ASN A 88 0.99 19.63 -12.29
CA ASN A 88 2.43 19.47 -12.51
C ASN A 88 3.03 18.34 -11.67
N GLN A 89 2.32 17.85 -10.67
CA GLN A 89 2.74 16.66 -9.95
C GLN A 89 2.60 15.42 -10.84
N HIS A 90 3.48 14.45 -10.62
CA HIS A 90 3.42 13.15 -11.28
C HIS A 90 2.06 12.47 -10.99
N SER A 91 1.49 11.78 -11.99
CA SER A 91 0.18 11.12 -11.82
C SER A 91 0.17 10.14 -10.64
N MET A 92 1.28 9.42 -10.43
CA MET A 92 1.47 8.51 -9.31
C MET A 92 1.36 9.21 -7.94
N VAL A 93 1.86 10.45 -7.81
CA VAL A 93 1.74 11.23 -6.58
C VAL A 93 0.32 11.77 -6.38
N ARG A 94 -0.35 12.12 -7.48
CA ARG A 94 -1.72 12.62 -7.44
C ARG A 94 -2.72 11.52 -7.10
N HIS A 95 -2.55 10.30 -7.65
CA HIS A 95 -3.44 9.20 -7.31
C HIS A 95 -3.29 8.83 -5.84
N GLU A 96 -2.04 8.75 -5.34
CA GLU A 96 -1.79 8.41 -3.94
C GLU A 96 -2.35 9.48 -2.98
N ALA A 97 -2.27 10.76 -3.36
CA ALA A 97 -2.95 11.82 -2.59
C ALA A 97 -4.47 11.62 -2.53
N ALA A 98 -5.11 11.18 -3.63
CA ALA A 98 -6.55 10.86 -3.64
C ALA A 98 -6.86 9.62 -2.79
N GLU A 99 -6.01 8.60 -2.80
CA GLU A 99 -6.14 7.42 -1.98
C GLU A 99 -5.98 7.75 -0.49
N ALA A 100 -4.99 8.56 -0.13
CA ALA A 100 -4.77 9.06 1.22
C ALA A 100 -5.99 9.86 1.75
N LEU A 101 -6.65 10.66 0.90
CA LEU A 101 -7.93 11.32 1.25
C LEU A 101 -9.02 10.29 1.56
N GLY A 102 -9.09 9.20 0.79
CA GLY A 102 -9.96 8.05 1.04
C GLY A 102 -9.64 7.34 2.36
N ALA A 103 -8.37 7.12 2.66
CA ALA A 103 -7.89 6.48 3.89
C ALA A 103 -8.20 7.31 5.15
N ILE A 104 -8.08 8.65 5.07
CA ILE A 104 -8.50 9.56 6.15
C ILE A 104 -10.01 9.52 6.35
N SER A 105 -10.76 9.23 5.30
CA SER A 105 -12.21 9.00 5.32
C SER A 105 -13.05 10.18 5.82
N SER A 106 -12.61 11.43 5.55
CA SER A 106 -13.37 12.63 5.89
C SER A 106 -14.37 13.01 4.79
N PRO A 107 -15.67 13.21 5.11
CA PRO A 107 -16.64 13.72 4.15
C PRO A 107 -16.28 15.09 3.53
N GLU A 108 -15.41 15.87 4.19
CA GLU A 108 -14.93 17.14 3.68
C GLU A 108 -14.14 17.00 2.37
N SER A 109 -13.54 15.84 2.10
CA SER A 109 -12.80 15.56 0.86
C SER A 109 -13.69 15.21 -0.33
N LEU A 110 -14.98 14.87 -0.13
CA LEU A 110 -15.88 14.47 -1.22
C LEU A 110 -16.01 15.52 -2.35
N PRO A 111 -16.12 16.84 -2.08
CA PRO A 111 -16.24 17.83 -3.15
C PRO A 111 -15.01 17.86 -4.07
N VAL A 112 -13.79 17.78 -3.51
CA VAL A 112 -12.57 17.78 -4.32
C VAL A 112 -12.43 16.49 -5.12
N LEU A 113 -12.63 15.32 -4.51
CA LEU A 113 -12.56 14.04 -5.21
C LEU A 113 -13.54 13.97 -6.38
N ARG A 114 -14.78 14.44 -6.20
CA ARG A 114 -15.79 14.50 -7.28
C ARG A 114 -15.37 15.37 -8.46
N THR A 115 -14.55 16.38 -8.25
CA THR A 115 -14.01 17.25 -9.32
C THR A 115 -13.12 16.45 -10.27
N TYR A 116 -12.40 15.44 -9.76
CA TYR A 116 -11.43 14.66 -10.52
C TYR A 116 -11.96 13.32 -11.06
N LEU A 117 -13.25 13.06 -10.96
CA LEU A 117 -13.90 11.89 -11.60
C LEU A 117 -13.80 11.89 -13.13
N ASN A 118 -13.47 13.04 -13.74
CA ASN A 118 -13.25 13.19 -15.18
C ASN A 118 -11.82 13.72 -15.47
N ASP A 119 -10.86 13.44 -14.61
CA ASP A 119 -9.44 13.79 -14.87
C ASP A 119 -8.95 13.12 -16.17
N ASP A 120 -7.97 13.73 -16.83
CA ASP A 120 -7.39 13.17 -18.06
C ASP A 120 -6.67 11.83 -17.80
N ASP A 121 -6.12 11.65 -16.60
CA ASP A 121 -5.46 10.41 -16.17
C ASP A 121 -6.47 9.40 -15.63
N VAL A 122 -6.38 8.15 -16.13
CA VAL A 122 -7.30 7.06 -15.75
C VAL A 122 -7.12 6.67 -14.29
N SER A 123 -5.88 6.58 -13.81
CA SER A 123 -5.57 6.16 -12.43
C SER A 123 -6.17 7.15 -11.43
N ILE A 124 -6.07 8.46 -11.71
CA ILE A 124 -6.66 9.49 -10.84
C ILE A 124 -8.18 9.38 -10.80
N ARG A 125 -8.84 9.17 -11.97
CA ARG A 125 -10.30 8.96 -12.00
C ARG A 125 -10.74 7.76 -11.17
N GLU A 126 -10.05 6.63 -11.37
CA GLU A 126 -10.32 5.36 -10.69
C GLU A 126 -10.10 5.48 -9.19
N THR A 127 -8.99 6.07 -8.76
CA THR A 127 -8.71 6.31 -7.33
C THR A 127 -9.73 7.24 -6.70
N CYS A 128 -10.13 8.32 -7.38
CA CYS A 128 -11.19 9.20 -6.88
C CYS A 128 -12.53 8.48 -6.72
N HIS A 129 -12.88 7.56 -7.64
CA HIS A 129 -14.06 6.70 -7.48
C HIS A 129 -13.96 5.80 -6.24
N LEU A 130 -12.83 5.13 -6.04
CA LEU A 130 -12.59 4.27 -4.87
C LEU A 130 -12.66 5.09 -3.57
N ALA A 131 -11.95 6.21 -3.49
CA ALA A 131 -11.92 7.08 -2.32
C ALA A 131 -13.31 7.62 -1.94
N ILE A 132 -14.12 8.03 -2.92
CA ILE A 132 -15.50 8.47 -2.69
C ILE A 132 -16.33 7.33 -2.10
N HIS A 133 -16.31 6.14 -2.73
CA HIS A 133 -17.08 4.99 -2.22
C HIS A 133 -16.65 4.59 -0.81
N LYS A 134 -15.34 4.60 -0.53
CA LYS A 134 -14.81 4.32 0.81
C LYS A 134 -15.32 5.33 1.82
N ILE A 135 -15.21 6.64 1.55
CA ILE A 135 -15.68 7.70 2.45
C ILE A 135 -17.20 7.58 2.68
N GLU A 136 -17.98 7.36 1.63
CA GLU A 136 -19.43 7.20 1.73
C GLU A 136 -19.82 5.95 2.53
N LEU A 137 -19.13 4.82 2.30
CA LEU A 137 -19.36 3.59 3.06
C LEU A 137 -18.99 3.76 4.53
N ASP A 138 -17.79 4.24 4.83
CA ASP A 138 -17.29 4.39 6.21
C ASP A 138 -18.18 5.31 7.05
N ASN A 139 -18.81 6.31 6.42
CA ASN A 139 -19.71 7.26 7.07
C ASN A 139 -21.19 6.84 7.04
N SER A 140 -21.52 5.68 6.44
CA SER A 140 -22.88 5.11 6.43
C SER A 140 -23.16 4.22 7.63
N ASP A 141 -24.43 3.93 7.90
CA ASP A 141 -24.83 2.96 8.94
C ASP A 141 -24.38 1.53 8.57
N THR A 142 -24.46 1.19 7.28
CA THR A 142 -24.01 -0.10 6.77
C THR A 142 -22.51 -0.29 7.01
N GLY A 143 -21.68 0.70 6.63
CA GLY A 143 -20.24 0.63 6.82
C GLY A 143 -19.83 0.54 8.29
N ARG A 144 -20.48 1.30 9.16
CA ARG A 144 -20.26 1.20 10.62
C ARG A 144 -20.58 -0.20 11.16
N ASN A 145 -21.66 -0.82 10.68
CA ASN A 145 -22.04 -2.17 11.07
C ASN A 145 -21.03 -3.21 10.53
N GLU A 146 -20.59 -3.11 9.27
CA GLU A 146 -19.57 -3.99 8.68
C GLU A 146 -18.25 -3.88 9.45
N GLN A 147 -17.79 -2.66 9.78
CA GLN A 147 -16.59 -2.44 10.58
C GLN A 147 -16.70 -3.05 11.99
N ALA A 148 -17.86 -2.93 12.63
CA ALA A 148 -18.08 -3.52 13.94
C ALA A 148 -18.00 -5.05 13.91
N VAL A 149 -18.61 -5.69 12.89
CA VAL A 149 -18.56 -7.15 12.67
C VAL A 149 -17.12 -7.60 12.40
N ASN A 150 -16.41 -6.93 11.49
CA ASN A 150 -15.03 -7.27 11.20
C ASN A 150 -14.13 -7.12 12.42
N SER A 151 -14.24 -6.01 13.15
CA SER A 151 -13.47 -5.79 14.38
C SER A 151 -13.79 -6.80 15.49
N GLN A 152 -14.99 -7.34 15.54
CA GLN A 152 -15.36 -8.41 16.49
C GLN A 152 -14.70 -9.73 16.06
N ARG A 153 -14.82 -10.13 14.78
CA ARG A 153 -14.16 -11.32 14.23
C ARG A 153 -12.65 -11.31 14.45
N GLU A 154 -12.03 -10.17 14.19
CA GLU A 154 -10.60 -9.99 14.40
C GLU A 154 -10.18 -10.17 15.88
N ARG A 155 -10.98 -9.70 16.82
CA ARG A 155 -10.71 -9.90 18.26
C ARG A 155 -10.86 -11.35 18.71
N GLU A 156 -11.81 -12.06 18.13
CA GLU A 156 -12.09 -13.46 18.47
C GLU A 156 -11.02 -14.43 17.95
N HIS A 157 -10.30 -14.04 16.88
CA HIS A 157 -9.31 -14.90 16.20
C HIS A 157 -7.84 -14.45 16.41
N SER A 158 -7.56 -13.46 17.27
CA SER A 158 -6.21 -12.94 17.41
C SER A 158 -5.58 -13.16 18.79
N ASP A 159 -4.35 -13.65 18.76
CA ASP A 159 -3.41 -13.45 19.86
C ASP A 159 -2.84 -12.01 19.90
N ALA A 160 -2.06 -11.67 20.94
CA ALA A 160 -1.53 -10.32 21.12
C ALA A 160 -0.55 -9.90 19.99
N ILE A 161 0.13 -10.84 19.35
CA ILE A 161 1.09 -10.59 18.25
C ILE A 161 0.32 -10.22 16.99
N ALA A 162 -0.71 -11.00 16.63
CA ALA A 162 -1.57 -10.71 15.50
C ALA A 162 -2.36 -9.39 15.68
N ALA A 163 -2.73 -9.03 16.92
CA ALA A 163 -3.35 -7.75 17.21
C ALA A 163 -2.39 -6.56 17.03
N ALA A 164 -1.10 -6.73 17.41
CA ALA A 164 -0.08 -5.70 17.20
C ALA A 164 0.25 -5.50 15.72
N ALA A 165 0.37 -6.58 14.95
CA ALA A 165 0.59 -6.52 13.50
C ALA A 165 -0.55 -5.79 12.79
N ARG A 166 -1.80 -6.06 13.14
CA ARG A 166 -2.97 -5.35 12.58
C ARG A 166 -3.03 -3.86 12.92
N ALA A 167 -2.55 -3.47 14.10
CA ALA A 167 -2.51 -2.05 14.48
C ALA A 167 -1.59 -1.23 13.57
N THR A 168 -0.69 -1.89 12.83
CA THR A 168 0.23 -1.28 11.86
C THR A 168 -0.11 -1.61 10.40
N ALA A 169 -1.13 -2.44 10.16
CA ALA A 169 -1.55 -2.83 8.82
C ALA A 169 -2.00 -1.62 7.98
N PRO A 170 -1.76 -1.64 6.67
CA PRO A 170 -2.25 -0.64 5.75
C PRO A 170 -3.77 -0.46 5.80
N ILE A 171 -4.22 0.71 5.40
CA ILE A 171 -5.65 1.03 5.31
C ILE A 171 -6.12 0.75 3.89
N ASP A 172 -6.90 -0.31 3.74
CA ASP A 172 -7.41 -0.71 2.44
C ASP A 172 -8.28 0.37 1.79
N PRO A 173 -8.17 0.62 0.47
CA PRO A 173 -9.06 1.51 -0.27
C PRO A 173 -10.50 0.97 -0.37
N ALA A 174 -10.74 -0.31 -0.07
CA ALA A 174 -12.06 -0.89 0.08
C ALA A 174 -12.03 -2.02 1.12
N PRO A 175 -13.04 -2.14 2.01
CA PRO A 175 -13.08 -3.23 2.97
C PRO A 175 -13.32 -4.57 2.26
N ALA A 176 -12.65 -5.65 2.70
CA ALA A 176 -12.86 -6.99 2.18
C ALA A 176 -14.35 -7.40 2.23
N THR A 177 -14.84 -8.06 1.19
CA THR A 177 -16.21 -8.61 1.22
C THR A 177 -16.27 -9.82 2.16
N VAL A 178 -17.35 -9.88 2.94
CA VAL A 178 -17.69 -11.02 3.79
C VAL A 178 -18.93 -11.75 3.28
N LEU A 179 -19.48 -11.31 2.14
CA LEU A 179 -20.71 -11.87 1.57
C LEU A 179 -20.35 -13.03 0.65
N VAL A 180 -20.63 -14.24 1.11
CA VAL A 180 -20.53 -15.47 0.31
C VAL A 180 -21.91 -16.13 0.29
N PRO A 181 -22.52 -16.38 -0.89
CA PRO A 181 -23.83 -17.01 -0.99
C PRO A 181 -23.83 -18.39 -0.34
N GLY A 182 -24.80 -18.63 0.56
CA GLY A 182 -25.02 -19.95 1.19
C GLY A 182 -24.20 -20.23 2.45
N THR A 183 -23.32 -19.33 2.88
CA THR A 183 -22.49 -19.56 4.09
C THR A 183 -23.18 -19.14 5.41
N GLY A 184 -24.31 -18.41 5.35
CA GLY A 184 -24.97 -17.90 6.56
C GLY A 184 -24.06 -17.01 7.39
N ASP A 185 -24.30 -16.91 8.70
CA ASP A 185 -23.42 -16.23 9.67
C ASP A 185 -22.18 -17.06 10.06
N SER A 186 -21.66 -17.91 9.16
CA SER A 186 -20.52 -18.75 9.49
C SER A 186 -19.26 -17.91 9.71
N ASP A 187 -18.52 -18.21 10.77
CA ASP A 187 -17.24 -17.59 11.13
C ASP A 187 -16.13 -17.86 10.10
N GLN A 188 -16.37 -18.74 9.12
CA GLN A 188 -15.41 -19.20 8.13
C GLN A 188 -15.71 -18.63 6.73
N VAL A 189 -15.48 -17.34 6.54
CA VAL A 189 -15.62 -16.68 5.22
C VAL A 189 -14.39 -16.91 4.36
N TYR A 190 -13.21 -16.73 4.93
CA TYR A 190 -11.92 -16.79 4.23
C TYR A 190 -11.37 -18.21 4.25
N THR A 191 -11.82 -19.07 3.31
CA THR A 191 -11.46 -20.49 3.23
C THR A 191 -11.14 -20.89 1.80
N LEU A 192 -10.44 -22.00 1.61
CA LEU A 192 -10.17 -22.58 0.30
C LEU A 192 -11.47 -22.76 -0.53
N ALA A 193 -12.56 -23.17 0.10
CA ALA A 193 -13.85 -23.40 -0.58
C ALA A 193 -14.42 -22.12 -1.22
N ASN A 194 -14.10 -20.95 -0.68
CA ASN A 194 -14.62 -19.67 -1.15
C ASN A 194 -13.68 -18.94 -2.14
N VAL A 195 -12.45 -19.42 -2.35
CA VAL A 195 -11.51 -18.85 -3.33
C VAL A 195 -12.13 -18.73 -4.73
N PRO A 196 -12.84 -19.75 -5.28
CA PRO A 196 -13.46 -19.62 -6.61
C PRO A 196 -14.50 -18.49 -6.68
N HIS A 197 -15.28 -18.28 -5.61
CA HIS A 197 -16.28 -17.21 -5.53
C HIS A 197 -15.62 -15.83 -5.52
N PHE A 198 -14.61 -15.61 -4.66
CA PHE A 198 -13.89 -14.33 -4.62
C PHE A 198 -13.15 -14.07 -5.93
N ARG A 199 -12.51 -15.08 -6.53
CA ARG A 199 -11.86 -14.98 -7.83
C ARG A 199 -12.84 -14.56 -8.93
N GLU A 200 -14.04 -15.14 -8.98
CA GLU A 200 -15.07 -14.76 -9.94
C GLU A 200 -15.44 -13.28 -9.80
N GLN A 201 -15.71 -12.79 -8.59
CA GLN A 201 -16.01 -11.39 -8.34
C GLN A 201 -14.85 -10.47 -8.70
N PHE A 202 -13.64 -10.83 -8.29
CA PHE A 202 -12.40 -10.09 -8.53
C PHE A 202 -12.13 -9.88 -10.03
N LEU A 203 -12.35 -10.88 -10.86
CA LEU A 203 -12.12 -10.84 -12.31
C LEU A 203 -13.33 -10.32 -13.11
N ASN A 204 -14.49 -10.16 -12.50
CA ASN A 204 -15.72 -9.77 -13.18
C ASN A 204 -15.75 -8.28 -13.52
N LYS A 205 -15.42 -7.95 -14.77
CA LYS A 205 -15.42 -6.56 -15.28
C LYS A 205 -16.80 -5.90 -15.38
N SER A 206 -17.89 -6.62 -15.11
CA SER A 206 -19.24 -6.03 -15.02
C SER A 206 -19.53 -5.44 -13.63
N LEU A 207 -18.74 -5.80 -12.60
CA LEU A 207 -18.80 -5.19 -11.29
C LEU A 207 -18.04 -3.85 -11.28
N SER A 208 -18.41 -2.97 -10.35
CA SER A 208 -17.66 -1.76 -10.10
C SER A 208 -16.22 -2.06 -9.63
N LEU A 209 -15.30 -1.14 -9.88
CA LEU A 209 -13.92 -1.30 -9.40
C LEU A 209 -13.88 -1.49 -7.89
N PHE A 210 -14.72 -0.78 -7.13
CA PHE A 210 -14.83 -0.90 -5.68
C PHE A 210 -15.24 -2.32 -5.23
N GLU A 211 -16.22 -2.93 -5.88
CA GLU A 211 -16.63 -4.31 -5.57
C GLU A 211 -15.52 -5.32 -5.90
N ARG A 212 -14.79 -5.11 -6.98
CA ARG A 212 -13.64 -5.94 -7.36
C ARG A 212 -12.48 -5.80 -6.36
N TYR A 213 -12.22 -4.61 -5.84
CA TYR A 213 -11.27 -4.38 -4.74
C TYR A 213 -11.70 -5.10 -3.46
N ARG A 214 -12.97 -5.07 -3.11
CA ARG A 214 -13.49 -5.84 -1.97
C ARG A 214 -13.22 -7.34 -2.10
N ALA A 215 -13.33 -7.88 -3.32
CA ALA A 215 -13.01 -9.29 -3.60
C ALA A 215 -11.48 -9.55 -3.58
N MET A 216 -10.66 -8.60 -4.03
CA MET A 216 -9.20 -8.64 -3.91
C MET A 216 -8.76 -8.78 -2.45
N PHE A 217 -9.29 -7.93 -1.57
CA PHE A 217 -8.98 -8.00 -0.14
C PHE A 217 -9.56 -9.24 0.55
N ALA A 218 -10.65 -9.81 0.02
CA ALA A 218 -11.14 -11.10 0.49
C ALA A 218 -10.18 -12.25 0.11
N LEU A 219 -9.58 -12.22 -1.08
CA LEU A 219 -8.52 -13.16 -1.46
C LEU A 219 -7.26 -12.98 -0.59
N ARG A 220 -6.82 -11.72 -0.34
CA ARG A 220 -5.74 -11.43 0.60
C ARG A 220 -6.01 -12.02 1.98
N ASN A 221 -7.18 -11.76 2.53
CA ASN A 221 -7.55 -12.28 3.84
C ASN A 221 -7.65 -13.82 3.83
N THR A 222 -7.98 -14.44 2.70
CA THR A 222 -7.95 -15.90 2.55
C THR A 222 -6.52 -16.45 2.65
N VAL A 223 -5.52 -15.76 2.09
CA VAL A 223 -4.11 -16.13 2.28
C VAL A 223 -3.72 -16.06 3.75
N GLN A 224 -4.12 -14.99 4.44
CA GLN A 224 -3.72 -14.73 5.84
C GLN A 224 -4.45 -15.60 6.87
N GLN A 225 -5.69 -16.01 6.60
CA GLN A 225 -6.60 -16.60 7.59
C GLN A 225 -7.15 -17.98 7.20
N GLY A 226 -7.07 -18.36 5.92
CA GLY A 226 -7.77 -19.52 5.36
C GLY A 226 -7.06 -20.87 5.56
N GLY A 227 -5.92 -20.88 6.24
CA GLY A 227 -5.07 -22.06 6.42
C GLY A 227 -4.12 -22.32 5.24
N PRO A 228 -3.08 -23.15 5.45
CA PRO A 228 -2.02 -23.36 4.46
C PRO A 228 -2.50 -23.83 3.09
N GLU A 229 -3.55 -24.63 3.03
CA GLU A 229 -4.12 -25.15 1.78
C GLU A 229 -4.82 -24.08 0.93
N ALA A 230 -5.21 -22.95 1.53
CA ALA A 230 -5.89 -21.85 0.84
C ALA A 230 -4.92 -20.81 0.27
N GLN A 231 -3.69 -20.74 0.79
CA GLN A 231 -2.72 -19.69 0.49
C GLN A 231 -2.35 -19.62 -1.00
N GLU A 232 -1.71 -20.66 -1.54
CA GLU A 232 -1.32 -20.66 -2.96
C GLU A 232 -2.51 -20.49 -3.92
N PRO A 233 -3.66 -21.17 -3.76
CA PRO A 233 -4.82 -20.94 -4.62
C PRO A 233 -5.30 -19.49 -4.62
N ALA A 234 -5.28 -18.79 -3.48
CA ALA A 234 -5.68 -17.39 -3.40
C ALA A 234 -4.62 -16.46 -4.01
N VAL A 235 -3.32 -16.72 -3.80
CA VAL A 235 -2.22 -15.99 -4.46
C VAL A 235 -2.31 -16.13 -5.99
N PHE A 236 -2.55 -17.32 -6.51
CA PHE A 236 -2.69 -17.54 -7.96
C PHE A 236 -3.95 -16.85 -8.51
N ALA A 237 -5.05 -16.84 -7.76
CA ALA A 237 -6.24 -16.08 -8.15
C ALA A 237 -5.97 -14.57 -8.25
N LEU A 238 -5.21 -14.00 -7.30
CA LEU A 238 -4.76 -12.61 -7.34
C LEU A 238 -3.87 -12.34 -8.56
N ALA A 239 -2.93 -13.23 -8.86
CA ALA A 239 -2.01 -13.08 -9.99
C ALA A 239 -2.74 -12.99 -11.35
N GLU A 240 -3.89 -13.64 -11.51
CA GLU A 240 -4.69 -13.51 -12.73
C GLU A 240 -5.17 -12.08 -13.00
N GLY A 241 -5.36 -11.28 -11.95
CA GLY A 241 -5.75 -9.88 -12.06
C GLY A 241 -4.65 -8.97 -12.63
N LEU A 242 -3.40 -9.41 -12.68
CA LEU A 242 -2.31 -8.67 -13.34
C LEU A 242 -2.49 -8.57 -14.87
N LEU A 243 -3.47 -9.26 -15.44
CA LEU A 243 -3.88 -9.12 -16.85
C LEU A 243 -5.03 -8.11 -17.03
N ASP A 244 -5.42 -7.39 -16.00
CA ASP A 244 -6.49 -6.38 -16.10
C ASP A 244 -6.05 -5.15 -16.92
N GLY A 245 -7.01 -4.45 -17.50
CA GLY A 245 -6.77 -3.23 -18.26
C GLY A 245 -6.44 -2.01 -17.39
N SER A 246 -6.84 -2.00 -16.10
CA SER A 246 -6.57 -0.91 -15.16
C SER A 246 -5.16 -1.04 -14.58
N ALA A 247 -4.31 -0.03 -14.80
CA ALA A 247 -3.00 0.04 -14.16
C ALA A 247 -3.12 0.18 -12.64
N LEU A 248 -4.10 0.95 -12.15
CA LEU A 248 -4.36 1.09 -10.72
C LEU A 248 -4.71 -0.27 -10.09
N PHE A 249 -5.52 -1.08 -10.76
CA PHE A 249 -5.90 -2.40 -10.23
C PHE A 249 -4.71 -3.36 -10.17
N ARG A 250 -3.82 -3.33 -11.18
CA ARG A 250 -2.60 -4.16 -11.18
C ARG A 250 -1.57 -3.67 -10.15
N HIS A 251 -1.46 -2.37 -9.94
CA HIS A 251 -0.66 -1.76 -8.88
C HIS A 251 -1.07 -2.28 -7.51
N GLU A 252 -2.36 -2.20 -7.18
CA GLU A 252 -2.89 -2.69 -5.91
C GLU A 252 -2.64 -4.19 -5.69
N ILE A 253 -2.69 -5.01 -6.75
CA ILE A 253 -2.34 -6.43 -6.65
C ILE A 253 -0.88 -6.62 -6.24
N CYS A 254 0.05 -5.82 -6.80
CA CYS A 254 1.46 -5.85 -6.40
C CYS A 254 1.63 -5.41 -4.94
N PHE A 255 0.92 -4.35 -4.50
CA PHE A 255 0.90 -3.93 -3.11
C PHE A 255 0.43 -5.05 -2.17
N VAL A 256 -0.69 -5.70 -2.49
CA VAL A 256 -1.21 -6.85 -1.74
C VAL A 256 -0.19 -8.00 -1.70
N PHE A 257 0.56 -8.25 -2.76
CA PHE A 257 1.63 -9.25 -2.73
C PHE A 257 2.78 -8.87 -1.79
N GLY A 258 3.12 -7.58 -1.70
CA GLY A 258 4.06 -7.06 -0.71
C GLY A 258 3.58 -7.29 0.73
N GLU A 259 2.29 -7.00 1.01
CA GLU A 259 1.70 -7.29 2.34
C GLU A 259 1.67 -8.78 2.70
N LEU A 260 1.48 -9.65 1.71
CA LEU A 260 1.37 -11.09 1.92
C LEU A 260 2.73 -11.77 2.12
N CYS A 261 3.80 -11.20 1.60
CA CYS A 261 5.15 -11.77 1.60
C CYS A 261 5.18 -13.26 1.19
N HIS A 262 4.27 -13.69 0.29
CA HIS A 262 4.11 -15.11 -0.03
C HIS A 262 4.97 -15.50 -1.25
N PRO A 263 5.85 -16.52 -1.16
CA PRO A 263 6.81 -16.90 -2.21
C PRO A 263 6.19 -17.17 -3.59
N ALA A 264 4.96 -17.70 -3.64
CA ALA A 264 4.27 -17.98 -4.89
C ALA A 264 3.99 -16.73 -5.75
N SER A 265 4.05 -15.51 -5.18
CA SER A 265 3.89 -14.24 -5.89
C SER A 265 5.16 -13.76 -6.61
N ILE A 266 6.36 -14.24 -6.22
CA ILE A 266 7.66 -13.76 -6.72
C ILE A 266 7.74 -13.78 -8.25
N LYS A 267 7.32 -14.89 -8.86
CA LYS A 267 7.37 -15.00 -10.32
C LYS A 267 6.49 -13.94 -11.00
N ALA A 268 5.28 -13.75 -10.53
CA ALA A 268 4.33 -12.80 -11.10
C ALA A 268 4.85 -11.35 -10.99
N MET A 269 5.38 -10.96 -9.83
CA MET A 269 5.98 -9.63 -9.62
C MET A 269 7.25 -9.45 -10.45
N THR A 270 8.10 -10.48 -10.57
CA THR A 270 9.29 -10.44 -11.42
C THR A 270 8.92 -10.26 -12.90
N ASP A 271 7.87 -10.92 -13.38
CA ASP A 271 7.37 -10.76 -14.74
C ASP A 271 6.85 -9.34 -14.98
N VAL A 272 6.10 -8.77 -14.01
CA VAL A 272 5.62 -7.36 -14.03
C VAL A 272 6.79 -6.38 -14.11
N LEU A 273 7.76 -6.49 -13.21
CA LEU A 273 8.93 -5.59 -13.17
C LEU A 273 9.72 -5.64 -14.47
N ASN A 274 9.85 -6.81 -15.07
CA ASN A 274 10.60 -7.01 -16.32
C ASN A 274 9.83 -6.62 -17.58
N ASN A 275 8.53 -6.39 -17.52
CA ASN A 275 7.72 -5.99 -18.65
C ASN A 275 7.90 -4.48 -18.94
N MET A 276 8.66 -4.13 -19.98
CA MET A 276 8.92 -2.74 -20.35
C MET A 276 7.68 -2.00 -20.89
N GLU A 277 6.64 -2.72 -21.31
CA GLU A 277 5.37 -2.15 -21.76
C GLU A 277 4.37 -1.93 -20.60
N GLU A 278 4.72 -2.40 -19.39
CA GLU A 278 3.90 -2.20 -18.22
C GLU A 278 4.03 -0.76 -17.71
N HIS A 279 2.94 -0.25 -17.12
CA HIS A 279 2.89 1.09 -16.53
C HIS A 279 3.90 1.23 -15.40
N GLU A 280 4.65 2.33 -15.36
CA GLU A 280 5.70 2.54 -14.35
C GLU A 280 5.17 2.47 -12.90
N MET A 281 3.90 2.86 -12.66
CA MET A 281 3.23 2.74 -11.38
C MET A 281 3.07 1.26 -10.92
N VAL A 282 2.85 0.32 -11.85
CA VAL A 282 2.75 -1.11 -11.54
C VAL A 282 4.14 -1.71 -11.34
N ARG A 283 5.10 -1.28 -12.13
CA ARG A 283 6.48 -1.76 -12.05
C ARG A 283 7.18 -1.32 -10.77
N HIS A 284 6.94 -0.09 -10.31
CA HIS A 284 7.53 0.37 -9.05
C HIS A 284 7.02 -0.45 -7.88
N GLU A 285 5.71 -0.68 -7.82
CA GLU A 285 5.11 -1.44 -6.74
C GLU A 285 5.56 -2.91 -6.73
N ALA A 286 5.71 -3.51 -7.94
CA ALA A 286 6.29 -4.85 -8.05
C ALA A 286 7.74 -4.91 -7.54
N ALA A 287 8.53 -3.85 -7.69
CA ALA A 287 9.89 -3.80 -7.16
C ALA A 287 9.91 -3.73 -5.62
N GLU A 288 9.06 -2.91 -5.02
CA GLU A 288 8.94 -2.78 -3.56
C GLU A 288 8.40 -4.08 -2.94
N ALA A 289 7.34 -4.65 -3.52
CA ALA A 289 6.81 -5.93 -3.09
C ALA A 289 7.85 -7.08 -3.17
N LEU A 290 8.71 -7.09 -4.18
CA LEU A 290 9.82 -8.05 -4.26
C LEU A 290 10.84 -7.84 -3.14
N GLY A 291 11.08 -6.60 -2.71
CA GLY A 291 11.89 -6.29 -1.53
C GLY A 291 11.33 -6.93 -0.28
N ALA A 292 10.05 -6.71 -0.01
CA ALA A 292 9.34 -7.23 1.16
C ALA A 292 9.31 -8.77 1.23
N VAL A 293 9.03 -9.45 0.09
CA VAL A 293 8.96 -10.94 0.06
C VAL A 293 10.29 -11.61 0.38
N LEU A 294 11.42 -11.00 0.01
CA LEU A 294 12.74 -11.60 0.22
C LEU A 294 13.23 -11.53 1.67
N GLU A 295 12.55 -10.79 2.53
CA GLU A 295 12.88 -10.75 3.95
C GLU A 295 12.62 -12.08 4.67
N GLU A 296 11.60 -12.84 4.21
CA GLU A 296 11.15 -14.07 4.87
C GLU A 296 11.78 -15.35 4.32
N GLU A 297 12.38 -15.33 3.11
CA GLU A 297 12.92 -16.54 2.49
C GLU A 297 14.45 -16.67 2.61
N GLY A 298 14.87 -17.75 3.26
CA GLY A 298 16.25 -18.23 3.17
C GLY A 298 16.64 -18.68 1.75
N ASP A 299 17.55 -17.98 1.16
CA ASP A 299 18.58 -18.34 0.15
C ASP A 299 18.23 -18.93 -1.23
N SER A 300 17.13 -19.62 -1.52
CA SER A 300 17.01 -20.36 -2.79
C SER A 300 16.33 -19.61 -3.94
N GLY A 301 15.57 -18.57 -3.68
CA GLY A 301 14.94 -17.68 -4.67
C GLY A 301 15.56 -16.29 -4.72
N ALA A 302 16.18 -15.87 -3.64
CA ALA A 302 16.66 -14.51 -3.38
C ALA A 302 17.70 -13.99 -4.40
N ALA A 303 18.64 -14.82 -4.84
CA ALA A 303 19.75 -14.38 -5.69
C ALA A 303 19.25 -13.82 -7.05
N GLY A 304 18.30 -14.46 -7.69
CA GLY A 304 17.77 -14.04 -9.00
C GLY A 304 16.93 -12.78 -8.93
N VAL A 305 16.19 -12.58 -7.82
CA VAL A 305 15.40 -11.37 -7.58
C VAL A 305 16.31 -10.19 -7.28
N THR A 306 17.29 -10.37 -6.39
CA THR A 306 18.28 -9.34 -6.06
C THR A 306 19.05 -8.88 -7.30
N ASP A 307 19.45 -9.80 -8.19
CA ASP A 307 20.11 -9.46 -9.45
C ASP A 307 19.17 -8.70 -10.40
N THR A 308 17.88 -9.03 -10.41
CA THR A 308 16.87 -8.31 -11.20
C THR A 308 16.70 -6.89 -10.68
N LEU A 309 16.56 -6.70 -9.35
CA LEU A 309 16.47 -5.37 -8.74
C LEU A 309 17.70 -4.52 -9.02
N LYS A 310 18.92 -5.08 -8.87
CA LYS A 310 20.18 -4.38 -9.20
C LYS A 310 20.22 -3.93 -10.66
N ARG A 311 19.85 -4.80 -11.59
CA ARG A 311 19.82 -4.47 -13.00
C ARG A 311 18.91 -3.27 -13.28
N TRP A 312 17.69 -3.24 -12.72
CA TRP A 312 16.76 -2.14 -12.91
C TRP A 312 17.15 -0.87 -12.15
N ALA A 313 17.79 -0.97 -10.98
CA ALA A 313 18.34 0.16 -10.24
C ALA A 313 19.45 0.89 -11.05
N ASP A 314 20.26 0.15 -11.79
CA ASP A 314 21.39 0.67 -12.58
C ASP A 314 21.00 1.12 -14.00
N ASP A 315 19.83 0.70 -14.51
CA ASP A 315 19.38 0.97 -15.87
C ASP A 315 18.94 2.42 -16.04
N GLN A 316 19.77 3.25 -16.66
CA GLN A 316 19.51 4.67 -16.86
C GLN A 316 18.38 4.96 -17.87
N ASP A 317 17.98 4.00 -18.68
CA ASP A 317 16.88 4.11 -19.64
C ASP A 317 15.53 3.74 -19.00
N ALA A 318 15.53 3.09 -17.83
CA ALA A 318 14.31 2.79 -17.08
C ALA A 318 13.69 4.08 -16.46
N PRO A 319 12.35 4.14 -16.29
CA PRO A 319 11.71 5.24 -15.59
C PRO A 319 12.35 5.48 -14.22
N ARG A 320 12.53 6.77 -13.86
CA ARG A 320 13.22 7.14 -12.61
C ARG A 320 12.54 6.49 -11.39
N VAL A 321 11.23 6.45 -11.36
CA VAL A 321 10.47 5.84 -10.26
C VAL A 321 10.80 4.36 -10.09
N VAL A 322 10.89 3.61 -11.18
CA VAL A 322 11.22 2.16 -11.14
C VAL A 322 12.66 1.94 -10.62
N ARG A 323 13.61 2.78 -11.04
CA ARG A 323 14.99 2.71 -10.53
C ARG A 323 15.04 3.01 -9.04
N GLU A 324 14.35 4.08 -8.61
CA GLU A 324 14.30 4.49 -7.21
C GLU A 324 13.66 3.41 -6.32
N SER A 325 12.55 2.77 -6.76
CA SER A 325 11.93 1.66 -6.03
C SER A 325 12.85 0.45 -5.94
N CYS A 326 13.59 0.11 -7.00
CA CYS A 326 14.59 -0.96 -6.92
C CYS A 326 15.72 -0.65 -5.93
N ILE A 327 16.16 0.62 -5.82
CA ILE A 327 17.17 1.04 -4.83
C ILE A 327 16.62 0.88 -3.42
N VAL A 328 15.39 1.32 -3.17
CA VAL A 328 14.73 1.21 -1.86
C VAL A 328 14.53 -0.26 -1.48
N ALA A 329 14.03 -1.09 -2.40
CA ALA A 329 13.85 -2.53 -2.17
C ALA A 329 15.18 -3.25 -1.83
N LEU A 330 16.28 -2.90 -2.51
CA LEU A 330 17.60 -3.45 -2.20
C LEU A 330 18.12 -3.02 -0.83
N ASP A 331 17.83 -1.79 -0.42
CA ASP A 331 18.18 -1.29 0.91
C ASP A 331 17.37 -1.99 2.00
N GLU A 332 16.08 -2.21 1.76
CA GLU A 332 15.17 -2.94 2.65
C GLU A 332 15.66 -4.37 2.89
N ILE A 333 15.97 -5.11 1.81
CA ILE A 333 16.59 -6.46 1.90
C ILE A 333 17.88 -6.41 2.72
N ALA A 334 18.75 -5.44 2.47
CA ALA A 334 20.03 -5.33 3.19
C ALA A 334 19.82 -4.98 4.66
N TYR A 335 18.88 -4.09 4.98
CA TYR A 335 18.56 -3.67 6.35
C TYR A 335 18.02 -4.83 7.17
N ASN A 336 17.11 -5.61 6.64
CA ASN A 336 16.46 -6.70 7.35
C ASN A 336 17.37 -7.92 7.54
N ASN A 337 18.33 -8.10 6.62
CA ASN A 337 19.37 -9.14 6.76
C ASN A 337 20.54 -8.72 7.66
N ASP A 338 20.58 -7.49 8.18
CA ASP A 338 21.64 -7.04 9.08
C ASP A 338 21.33 -7.43 10.55
N PRO A 339 22.03 -8.42 11.13
CA PRO A 339 21.77 -8.88 12.50
C PRO A 339 22.03 -7.80 13.56
N THR A 340 22.69 -6.69 13.22
CA THR A 340 22.98 -5.61 14.16
C THR A 340 21.78 -4.68 14.38
N GLN A 341 20.82 -4.66 13.46
CA GLN A 341 19.63 -3.81 13.54
C GLN A 341 18.67 -4.25 14.66
N PHE A 342 18.68 -5.53 15.02
CA PHE A 342 17.80 -6.11 16.04
C PHE A 342 18.45 -6.27 17.42
N GLN A 343 19.65 -5.72 17.65
CA GLN A 343 20.24 -5.72 18.99
C GLN A 343 19.39 -4.81 19.90
N ARG A 344 18.76 -5.43 20.91
CA ARG A 344 18.11 -4.67 21.99
C ARG A 344 19.15 -3.74 22.61
N ILE A 345 18.84 -2.45 22.65
CA ILE A 345 19.54 -1.50 23.50
C ILE A 345 19.19 -1.93 24.93
N GLU A 346 20.12 -2.60 25.61
CA GLU A 346 20.03 -2.93 27.05
C GLU A 346 20.02 -1.66 27.91
#